data_517434b234d3eee7cff84037244de1a3
#
_entry.id   517434b234d3eee7cff84037244de1a3
#
_cell.length_a   1.000
_cell.length_b   1.000
_cell.length_c   1.000
_cell.angle_alpha   90.00
_cell.angle_beta   90.00
_cell.angle_gamma   90.00
#
_symmetry.space_group_name_H-M   'P 1'
#
loop_
_entity.id
_entity.type
_entity.pdbx_description
1 polymer ?
#
loop_
_entity_poly.entity_id
_entity_poly.type
_entity_poly.pdbx_seq_one_letter_code
_entity_poly.pdbx_strand_id
1 'polypeptide(L)'
;MKHDYERIPYLVAFQNNSGVRDVYGGLAEITVLESYLLRPKDKPSDTVLVFMHPIGGGAYLPMINALARAGHHVIYCNSRFRGTDSSLLMEKVVEDLGECLKDAKNRLGYRKVVLAGWSGGGSLSVFYQQQAQHATITSSPSGDGPDLTRLELPPADGIMLLAAHISRHGTLTEWLDASILDEADPTKRDPELDLYNPDNPNQPPYTEEFLSRYRQAQIDRNRRITAWVRDKLAELKAAGRPDDEFCFVVHGTMADPRWLDPTVDPNERTPGTCYLGDPQVVNMSPVGLARFSTLRGWL
;
A
#
# COMPACT_ATOMS: atom_id res chain seq x y z
N MET A 1 0.97 2.50 34.02
CA MET A 1 2.14 1.62 34.28
C MET A 1 2.68 1.17 32.94
N LYS A 2 4.00 1.13 32.72
CA LYS A 2 4.58 0.62 31.49
C LYS A 2 4.96 -0.83 31.70
N HIS A 3 4.56 -1.72 30.79
CA HIS A 3 4.89 -3.13 30.83
C HIS A 3 6.19 -3.43 30.06
N ASP A 4 7.02 -4.31 30.62
CA ASP A 4 8.09 -4.93 29.86
C ASP A 4 7.48 -5.96 28.90
N TYR A 5 8.05 -6.04 27.71
CA TYR A 5 7.60 -7.00 26.72
C TYR A 5 8.76 -7.71 26.03
N GLU A 6 8.53 -8.87 25.54
CA GLU A 6 9.43 -9.60 24.65
C GLU A 6 9.00 -9.38 23.19
N ARG A 7 9.99 -9.32 22.31
CA ARG A 7 9.80 -9.30 20.87
C ARG A 7 10.24 -10.66 20.32
N ILE A 8 9.31 -11.42 19.82
CA ILE A 8 9.52 -12.79 19.36
C ILE A 8 9.41 -12.79 17.83
N PRO A 9 10.50 -12.91 17.08
CA PRO A 9 10.44 -13.10 15.64
C PRO A 9 9.93 -14.51 15.33
N TYR A 10 9.11 -14.65 14.29
CA TYR A 10 8.64 -15.95 13.81
C TYR A 10 8.23 -15.85 12.34
N LEU A 11 7.97 -17.00 11.74
CA LEU A 11 7.57 -17.11 10.34
C LEU A 11 6.14 -17.66 10.27
N VAL A 12 5.36 -17.12 9.33
CA VAL A 12 4.10 -17.71 8.86
C VAL A 12 4.38 -18.26 7.47
N ALA A 13 4.24 -19.56 7.29
CA ALA A 13 4.49 -20.24 6.03
C ALA A 13 3.23 -20.96 5.56
N PHE A 14 2.88 -20.81 4.30
CA PHE A 14 1.71 -21.44 3.70
C PHE A 14 1.91 -21.75 2.22
N GLN A 15 1.09 -22.63 1.68
CA GLN A 15 1.14 -22.99 0.28
C GLN A 15 0.54 -21.86 -0.58
N ASN A 16 1.28 -21.43 -1.58
CA ASN A 16 0.81 -20.42 -2.53
C ASN A 16 -0.08 -21.10 -3.59
N ASN A 17 -1.37 -20.81 -3.55
CA ASN A 17 -2.34 -21.39 -4.49
C ASN A 17 -2.59 -20.47 -5.72
N SER A 18 -1.92 -19.33 -5.83
CA SER A 18 -2.04 -18.47 -6.99
C SER A 18 -1.06 -18.91 -8.08
N GLY A 19 -1.55 -19.14 -9.29
CA GLY A 19 -0.72 -19.52 -10.46
C GLY A 19 0.27 -18.42 -10.92
N VAL A 20 0.25 -17.23 -10.33
CA VAL A 20 1.14 -16.12 -10.64
C VAL A 20 2.40 -16.24 -9.80
N ARG A 21 3.57 -16.25 -10.47
CA ARG A 21 4.88 -16.29 -9.79
C ARG A 21 5.09 -15.01 -8.98
N ASP A 22 5.47 -15.19 -7.73
CA ASP A 22 5.93 -14.07 -6.91
C ASP A 22 7.40 -13.75 -7.26
N VAL A 23 7.67 -12.49 -7.56
CA VAL A 23 9.01 -12.02 -7.96
C VAL A 23 9.99 -12.06 -6.78
N TYR A 24 9.48 -12.04 -5.55
CA TYR A 24 10.28 -12.05 -4.33
C TYR A 24 9.73 -13.05 -3.30
N GLY A 25 10.57 -13.97 -2.86
CA GLY A 25 10.43 -14.67 -1.58
C GLY A 25 9.60 -15.94 -1.56
N GLY A 26 9.25 -16.52 -2.71
CA GLY A 26 8.62 -17.83 -2.74
C GLY A 26 9.60 -18.92 -3.19
N LEU A 27 9.75 -19.95 -2.40
CA LEU A 27 10.20 -21.25 -2.91
C LEU A 27 9.03 -21.83 -3.73
N ALA A 28 8.92 -21.43 -4.99
CA ALA A 28 7.95 -21.83 -6.03
C ALA A 28 6.49 -22.13 -5.61
N GLU A 29 6.26 -22.71 -4.45
CA GLU A 29 4.95 -23.13 -3.94
C GLU A 29 4.66 -22.70 -2.49
N ILE A 30 5.65 -22.13 -1.79
CA ILE A 30 5.50 -21.74 -0.39
C ILE A 30 5.78 -20.24 -0.24
N THR A 31 4.80 -19.52 0.31
CA THR A 31 4.98 -18.14 0.76
C THR A 31 5.40 -18.14 2.22
N VAL A 32 6.41 -17.35 2.55
CA VAL A 32 6.93 -17.20 3.92
C VAL A 32 6.88 -15.73 4.32
N LEU A 33 6.13 -15.42 5.37
CA LEU A 33 5.98 -14.06 5.91
C LEU A 33 6.77 -13.93 7.20
N GLU A 34 7.57 -12.87 7.30
CA GLU A 34 8.26 -12.52 8.53
C GLU A 34 7.30 -11.80 9.48
N SER A 35 7.22 -12.29 10.69
CA SER A 35 6.32 -11.78 11.73
C SER A 35 7.05 -11.52 13.05
N TYR A 36 6.49 -10.63 13.84
CA TYR A 36 6.97 -10.29 15.17
C TYR A 36 5.79 -10.24 16.13
N LEU A 37 5.85 -11.03 17.20
CA LEU A 37 4.94 -10.92 18.33
C LEU A 37 5.59 -10.08 19.44
N LEU A 38 4.97 -8.97 19.80
CA LEU A 38 5.32 -8.19 20.98
C LEU A 38 4.35 -8.61 22.11
N ARG A 39 4.88 -9.26 23.12
CA ARG A 39 4.12 -9.84 24.22
C ARG A 39 4.56 -9.29 25.56
N PRO A 40 3.69 -8.52 26.29
CA PRO A 40 3.95 -8.15 27.66
C PRO A 40 4.20 -9.37 28.53
N LYS A 41 5.23 -9.30 29.39
CA LYS A 41 5.69 -10.45 30.20
C LYS A 41 4.75 -10.80 31.35
N ASP A 42 4.10 -9.78 31.87
CA ASP A 42 3.28 -9.81 33.10
C ASP A 42 1.77 -9.68 32.84
N LYS A 43 1.36 -9.66 31.56
CA LYS A 43 -0.04 -9.44 31.20
C LYS A 43 -0.51 -10.43 30.13
N PRO A 44 -1.02 -11.59 30.52
CA PRO A 44 -1.62 -12.52 29.56
C PRO A 44 -2.84 -11.89 28.90
N SER A 45 -3.08 -12.26 27.64
CA SER A 45 -4.24 -11.79 26.86
C SER A 45 -4.70 -12.87 25.89
N ASP A 46 -6.00 -12.98 25.72
CA ASP A 46 -6.61 -13.76 24.65
C ASP A 46 -6.93 -12.92 23.40
N THR A 47 -6.57 -11.65 23.44
CA THR A 47 -6.78 -10.67 22.37
C THR A 47 -5.43 -10.18 21.84
N VAL A 48 -5.31 -10.08 20.53
CA VAL A 48 -4.12 -9.54 19.87
C VAL A 48 -4.49 -8.49 18.83
N LEU A 49 -3.66 -7.44 18.75
CA LEU A 49 -3.71 -6.44 17.69
C LEU A 49 -2.80 -6.92 16.55
N VAL A 50 -3.34 -7.02 15.35
CA VAL A 50 -2.58 -7.47 14.17
C VAL A 50 -2.37 -6.31 13.20
N PHE A 51 -1.12 -5.99 12.94
CA PHE A 51 -0.70 -5.01 11.96
C PHE A 51 -0.15 -5.68 10.73
N MET A 52 -0.58 -5.23 9.56
CA MET A 52 0.06 -5.49 8.28
C MET A 52 -0.05 -4.23 7.41
N HIS A 53 1.05 -3.86 6.78
CA HIS A 53 1.05 -2.84 5.74
C HIS A 53 1.30 -3.52 4.38
N PRO A 54 0.63 -3.12 3.28
CA PRO A 54 0.77 -3.81 1.99
C PRO A 54 2.22 -3.99 1.52
N ILE A 55 3.10 -3.05 1.82
CA ILE A 55 4.54 -3.13 1.46
C ILE A 55 5.46 -3.45 2.64
N GLY A 56 4.91 -3.87 3.78
CA GLY A 56 5.70 -4.24 4.94
C GLY A 56 6.43 -3.09 5.64
N GLY A 57 7.44 -3.41 6.43
CA GLY A 57 8.41 -2.43 6.99
C GLY A 57 8.03 -1.75 8.30
N GLY A 58 6.86 -2.04 8.89
CA GLY A 58 6.34 -1.34 10.06
C GLY A 58 6.67 -1.96 11.43
N ALA A 59 7.47 -3.03 11.50
CA ALA A 59 7.70 -3.78 12.74
C ALA A 59 8.34 -2.96 13.88
N TYR A 60 8.99 -1.87 13.57
CA TYR A 60 9.66 -0.99 14.54
C TYR A 60 8.98 0.37 14.73
N LEU A 61 7.79 0.56 14.20
CA LEU A 61 7.03 1.79 14.40
C LEU A 61 6.86 2.09 15.90
N PRO A 62 7.04 3.33 16.35
CA PRO A 62 6.93 3.71 17.76
C PRO A 62 5.58 3.32 18.39
N MET A 63 4.49 3.41 17.63
CA MET A 63 3.16 3.07 18.12
C MET A 63 3.01 1.58 18.49
N ILE A 64 3.63 0.67 17.72
CA ILE A 64 3.60 -0.78 18.01
C ILE A 64 4.27 -1.07 19.35
N ASN A 65 5.43 -0.44 19.58
CA ASN A 65 6.11 -0.55 20.86
C ASN A 65 5.32 0.10 22.01
N ALA A 66 4.67 1.25 21.75
CA ALA A 66 3.84 1.92 22.74
C ALA A 66 2.64 1.06 23.16
N LEU A 67 1.97 0.41 22.23
CA LEU A 67 0.87 -0.52 22.48
C LEU A 67 1.33 -1.72 23.34
N ALA A 68 2.48 -2.32 23.01
CA ALA A 68 3.03 -3.41 23.80
C ALA A 68 3.36 -2.96 25.24
N ARG A 69 3.96 -1.77 25.40
CA ARG A 69 4.23 -1.17 26.72
C ARG A 69 2.96 -0.79 27.47
N ALA A 70 1.85 -0.53 26.78
CA ALA A 70 0.54 -0.30 27.39
C ALA A 70 -0.14 -1.61 27.83
N GLY A 71 0.46 -2.76 27.52
CA GLY A 71 0.00 -4.08 27.94
C GLY A 71 -0.86 -4.80 26.90
N HIS A 72 -0.80 -4.39 25.62
CA HIS A 72 -1.46 -5.10 24.53
C HIS A 72 -0.52 -6.09 23.87
N HIS A 73 -1.02 -7.26 23.51
CA HIS A 73 -0.31 -8.18 22.62
C HIS A 73 -0.42 -7.65 21.20
N VAL A 74 0.71 -7.57 20.49
CA VAL A 74 0.77 -6.98 19.15
C VAL A 74 1.51 -7.92 18.21
N ILE A 75 0.92 -8.25 17.10
CA ILE A 75 1.58 -8.90 15.98
C ILE A 75 1.81 -7.86 14.89
N TYR A 76 3.02 -7.77 14.37
CA TYR A 76 3.31 -7.17 13.08
C TYR A 76 3.76 -8.26 12.12
N CYS A 77 3.01 -8.45 11.04
CA CYS A 77 3.35 -9.37 9.97
C CYS A 77 3.67 -8.59 8.70
N ASN A 78 4.81 -8.86 8.07
CA ASN A 78 5.10 -8.32 6.75
C ASN A 78 4.26 -9.04 5.69
N SER A 79 3.81 -8.31 4.68
CA SER A 79 3.32 -8.94 3.46
C SER A 79 4.47 -9.55 2.66
N ARG A 80 4.15 -10.38 1.66
CA ARG A 80 5.14 -10.91 0.70
C ARG A 80 5.82 -9.82 -0.13
N PHE A 81 5.23 -8.64 -0.24
CA PHE A 81 5.76 -7.48 -1.00
C PHE A 81 6.63 -6.56 -0.14
N ARG A 82 7.40 -7.12 0.77
CA ARG A 82 8.23 -6.36 1.69
C ARG A 82 9.22 -5.46 0.96
N GLY A 83 9.14 -4.16 1.25
CA GLY A 83 10.07 -3.14 0.78
C GLY A 83 9.81 -2.59 -0.62
N THR A 84 8.85 -3.17 -1.37
CA THR A 84 8.47 -2.67 -2.69
C THR A 84 7.01 -2.97 -3.00
N ASP A 85 6.38 -2.07 -3.71
CA ASP A 85 5.03 -2.23 -4.21
C ASP A 85 4.95 -2.34 -5.74
N SER A 86 6.10 -2.48 -6.40
CA SER A 86 6.19 -2.50 -7.86
C SER A 86 5.34 -3.61 -8.51
N SER A 87 5.27 -4.77 -7.87
CA SER A 87 4.47 -5.92 -8.35
C SER A 87 3.34 -6.30 -7.39
N LEU A 88 2.91 -5.36 -6.55
CA LEU A 88 1.93 -5.63 -5.50
C LEU A 88 0.55 -5.91 -6.09
N LEU A 89 -0.03 -7.05 -5.71
CA LEU A 89 -1.44 -7.40 -5.90
C LEU A 89 -2.13 -7.42 -4.53
N MET A 90 -3.14 -6.56 -4.36
CA MET A 90 -3.84 -6.42 -3.06
C MET A 90 -4.53 -7.72 -2.66
N GLU A 91 -5.02 -8.51 -3.60
CA GLU A 91 -5.65 -9.81 -3.37
C GLU A 91 -4.66 -10.79 -2.73
N LYS A 92 -3.39 -10.78 -3.14
CA LYS A 92 -2.33 -11.57 -2.49
C LYS A 92 -2.01 -11.08 -1.09
N VAL A 93 -2.08 -9.78 -0.84
CA VAL A 93 -1.89 -9.22 0.50
C VAL A 93 -3.06 -9.58 1.42
N VAL A 94 -4.29 -9.67 0.89
CA VAL A 94 -5.45 -10.20 1.62
C VAL A 94 -5.23 -11.65 2.03
N GLU A 95 -4.71 -12.49 1.14
CA GLU A 95 -4.31 -13.87 1.46
C GLU A 95 -3.26 -13.90 2.58
N ASP A 96 -2.20 -13.11 2.47
CA ASP A 96 -1.14 -12.99 3.50
C ASP A 96 -1.72 -12.63 4.87
N LEU A 97 -2.60 -11.65 4.91
CA LEU A 97 -3.24 -11.22 6.15
C LEU A 97 -4.15 -12.32 6.71
N GLY A 98 -4.85 -13.05 5.84
CA GLY A 98 -5.67 -14.20 6.21
C GLY A 98 -4.86 -15.30 6.90
N GLU A 99 -3.72 -15.65 6.32
CA GLU A 99 -2.81 -16.65 6.90
C GLU A 99 -2.20 -16.17 8.23
N CYS A 100 -1.90 -14.88 8.34
CA CYS A 100 -1.47 -14.30 9.61
C CYS A 100 -2.57 -14.41 10.69
N LEU A 101 -3.85 -14.17 10.36
CA LEU A 101 -4.96 -14.33 11.31
C LEU A 101 -5.20 -15.79 11.69
N LYS A 102 -5.12 -16.70 10.72
CA LYS A 102 -5.19 -18.16 11.01
C LYS A 102 -4.09 -18.59 11.99
N ASP A 103 -2.87 -18.14 11.74
CA ASP A 103 -1.73 -18.43 12.60
C ASP A 103 -1.93 -17.86 14.02
N ALA A 104 -2.39 -16.61 14.12
CA ALA A 104 -2.68 -15.98 15.39
C ALA A 104 -3.75 -16.75 16.21
N LYS A 105 -4.81 -17.22 15.55
CA LYS A 105 -5.89 -17.98 16.20
C LYS A 105 -5.48 -19.41 16.48
N ASN A 106 -4.93 -20.13 15.52
CA ASN A 106 -4.73 -21.59 15.60
C ASN A 106 -3.43 -21.99 16.31
N ARG A 107 -2.30 -21.30 16.00
CA ARG A 107 -1.00 -21.65 16.58
C ARG A 107 -0.68 -20.84 17.83
N LEU A 108 -0.96 -19.53 17.81
CA LEU A 108 -0.67 -18.66 18.97
C LEU A 108 -1.80 -18.63 20.01
N GLY A 109 -3.00 -19.15 19.69
CA GLY A 109 -4.09 -19.36 20.62
C GLY A 109 -4.90 -18.11 20.99
N TYR A 110 -4.83 -17.04 20.21
CA TYR A 110 -5.64 -15.85 20.45
C TYR A 110 -7.09 -16.07 20.05
N ARG A 111 -8.03 -15.82 20.96
CA ARG A 111 -9.46 -15.94 20.68
C ARG A 111 -10.02 -14.75 19.91
N LYS A 112 -9.46 -13.55 20.13
CA LYS A 112 -9.88 -12.31 19.52
C LYS A 112 -8.72 -11.67 18.77
N VAL A 113 -8.99 -11.25 17.55
CA VAL A 113 -8.04 -10.55 16.69
C VAL A 113 -8.63 -9.21 16.26
N VAL A 114 -7.91 -8.14 16.52
CA VAL A 114 -8.26 -6.79 16.07
C VAL A 114 -7.26 -6.38 14.99
N LEU A 115 -7.74 -6.08 13.80
CA LEU A 115 -6.92 -5.51 12.75
C LEU A 115 -6.55 -4.07 13.10
N ALA A 116 -5.27 -3.75 13.03
CA ALA A 116 -4.74 -2.42 13.30
C ALA A 116 -4.15 -1.85 12.02
N GLY A 117 -4.98 -1.14 11.26
CA GLY A 117 -4.65 -0.60 9.96
C GLY A 117 -3.98 0.76 10.06
N TRP A 118 -2.64 0.78 9.93
CA TRP A 118 -1.86 2.00 9.84
C TRP A 118 -1.56 2.33 8.37
N SER A 119 -1.75 3.61 7.97
CA SER A 119 -1.46 4.09 6.61
C SER A 119 -2.17 3.22 5.56
N GLY A 120 -1.48 2.66 4.58
CA GLY A 120 -2.02 1.70 3.61
C GLY A 120 -2.60 0.42 4.22
N GLY A 121 -2.21 0.07 5.45
CA GLY A 121 -2.82 -1.02 6.22
C GLY A 121 -4.27 -0.75 6.63
N GLY A 122 -4.71 0.52 6.61
CA GLY A 122 -6.10 0.88 6.86
C GLY A 122 -7.03 0.38 5.77
N SER A 123 -6.77 0.73 4.53
CA SER A 123 -7.53 0.24 3.37
C SER A 123 -7.43 -1.28 3.23
N LEU A 124 -6.26 -1.86 3.48
CA LEU A 124 -6.10 -3.33 3.52
C LEU A 124 -7.01 -3.97 4.56
N SER A 125 -7.05 -3.44 5.79
CA SER A 125 -7.86 -4.02 6.87
C SER A 125 -9.35 -4.00 6.56
N VAL A 126 -9.85 -2.91 5.98
CA VAL A 126 -11.26 -2.80 5.56
C VAL A 126 -11.55 -3.73 4.39
N PHE A 127 -10.68 -3.78 3.38
CA PHE A 127 -10.82 -4.68 2.24
C PHE A 127 -10.79 -6.15 2.66
N TYR A 128 -9.83 -6.53 3.51
CA TYR A 128 -9.77 -7.86 4.09
C TYR A 128 -11.06 -8.24 4.81
N GLN A 129 -11.52 -7.40 5.73
CA GLN A 129 -12.72 -7.68 6.52
C GLN A 129 -13.97 -7.83 5.66
N GLN A 130 -14.10 -7.00 4.63
CA GLN A 130 -15.20 -7.11 3.67
C GLN A 130 -15.15 -8.45 2.95
N GLN A 131 -13.96 -8.88 2.46
CA GLN A 131 -13.82 -10.17 1.78
C GLN A 131 -13.95 -11.36 2.73
N ALA A 132 -13.53 -11.24 3.99
CA ALA A 132 -13.71 -12.29 5.00
C ALA A 132 -15.18 -12.51 5.39
N GLN A 133 -16.01 -11.47 5.33
CA GLN A 133 -17.44 -11.55 5.63
C GLN A 133 -18.29 -11.84 4.39
N HIS A 134 -17.89 -11.30 3.25
CA HIS A 134 -18.66 -11.38 1.98
C HIS A 134 -17.67 -11.42 0.82
N ALA A 135 -17.05 -12.58 0.62
CA ALA A 135 -16.10 -12.77 -0.48
C ALA A 135 -16.76 -12.60 -1.84
N THR A 136 -16.23 -11.70 -2.66
CA THR A 136 -16.77 -11.38 -3.99
C THR A 136 -15.71 -11.31 -5.08
N ILE A 137 -14.44 -11.21 -4.71
CA ILE A 137 -13.33 -11.03 -5.64
C ILE A 137 -12.80 -12.39 -6.07
N THR A 138 -12.90 -12.67 -7.37
CA THR A 138 -12.43 -13.94 -7.98
C THR A 138 -11.07 -13.81 -8.68
N SER A 139 -10.61 -12.57 -8.92
CA SER A 139 -9.29 -12.28 -9.51
C SER A 139 -8.93 -10.82 -9.28
N SER A 140 -7.66 -10.45 -9.47
CA SER A 140 -7.24 -9.05 -9.54
C SER A 140 -7.78 -8.37 -10.81
N PRO A 141 -7.70 -7.03 -10.94
CA PRO A 141 -8.11 -6.31 -12.15
C PRO A 141 -7.37 -6.73 -13.42
N SER A 142 -6.20 -7.34 -13.31
CA SER A 142 -5.45 -7.92 -14.46
C SER A 142 -5.95 -9.30 -14.88
N GLY A 143 -6.88 -9.90 -14.12
CA GLY A 143 -7.37 -11.26 -14.35
C GLY A 143 -6.55 -12.36 -13.68
N ASP A 144 -5.55 -11.99 -12.90
CA ASP A 144 -4.64 -12.88 -12.18
C ASP A 144 -4.93 -12.87 -10.66
N GLY A 145 -4.07 -13.54 -9.89
CA GLY A 145 -4.11 -13.54 -8.43
C GLY A 145 -5.08 -14.58 -7.85
N PRO A 146 -5.17 -14.63 -6.53
CA PRO A 146 -6.02 -15.60 -5.86
C PRO A 146 -7.51 -15.28 -6.04
N ASP A 147 -8.31 -16.32 -6.14
CA ASP A 147 -9.76 -16.26 -6.00
C ASP A 147 -10.10 -16.19 -4.50
N LEU A 148 -10.43 -15.00 -4.00
CA LEU A 148 -10.70 -14.79 -2.57
C LEU A 148 -11.97 -15.52 -2.11
N THR A 149 -12.87 -15.87 -3.03
CA THR A 149 -14.09 -16.64 -2.70
C THR A 149 -13.79 -18.08 -2.32
N ARG A 150 -12.58 -18.57 -2.63
CA ARG A 150 -12.11 -19.93 -2.30
C ARG A 150 -11.19 -19.96 -1.10
N LEU A 151 -10.81 -18.78 -0.58
CA LEU A 151 -9.96 -18.70 0.60
C LEU A 151 -10.84 -18.73 1.86
N GLU A 152 -10.42 -19.51 2.83
CA GLU A 152 -11.00 -19.47 4.17
C GLU A 152 -10.38 -18.29 4.94
N LEU A 153 -10.97 -17.09 4.79
CA LEU A 153 -10.52 -15.89 5.46
C LEU A 153 -11.26 -15.72 6.81
N PRO A 154 -10.60 -15.92 7.97
CA PRO A 154 -11.26 -15.72 9.25
C PRO A 154 -11.55 -14.23 9.47
N PRO A 155 -12.80 -13.81 9.73
CA PRO A 155 -13.08 -12.43 10.03
C PRO A 155 -12.41 -12.01 11.34
N ALA A 156 -11.97 -10.75 11.38
CA ALA A 156 -11.47 -10.15 12.60
C ALA A 156 -12.63 -9.75 13.52
N ASP A 157 -12.34 -9.65 14.81
CA ASP A 157 -13.32 -9.26 15.84
C ASP A 157 -13.48 -7.74 15.95
N GLY A 158 -12.57 -6.96 15.33
CA GLY A 158 -12.63 -5.51 15.29
C GLY A 158 -11.57 -4.92 14.37
N ILE A 159 -11.73 -3.64 14.05
CA ILE A 159 -10.78 -2.86 13.24
C ILE A 159 -10.44 -1.57 13.97
N MET A 160 -9.15 -1.22 13.98
CA MET A 160 -8.63 0.05 14.48
C MET A 160 -7.91 0.75 13.31
N LEU A 161 -8.33 1.96 12.96
CA LEU A 161 -7.75 2.75 11.88
C LEU A 161 -6.81 3.82 12.46
N LEU A 162 -5.56 3.83 12.00
CA LEU A 162 -4.48 4.67 12.53
C LEU A 162 -3.83 5.43 11.38
N ALA A 163 -4.11 6.71 11.24
CA ALA A 163 -3.64 7.54 10.12
C ALA A 163 -3.82 6.79 8.78
N ALA A 164 -5.00 6.22 8.59
CA ALA A 164 -5.30 5.26 7.53
C ALA A 164 -5.57 5.94 6.20
N HIS A 165 -5.00 5.40 5.13
CA HIS A 165 -5.44 5.76 3.78
C HIS A 165 -6.78 5.09 3.45
N ILE A 166 -7.65 5.84 2.76
CA ILE A 166 -8.97 5.33 2.33
C ILE A 166 -8.79 4.27 1.24
N SER A 167 -7.88 4.51 0.30
CA SER A 167 -7.66 3.67 -0.88
C SER A 167 -6.24 3.83 -1.38
N ARG A 168 -5.58 2.73 -1.75
CA ARG A 168 -4.27 2.76 -2.43
C ARG A 168 -4.38 3.50 -3.76
N HIS A 169 -5.36 3.14 -4.59
CA HIS A 169 -5.61 3.78 -5.88
C HIS A 169 -5.81 5.29 -5.73
N GLY A 170 -6.70 5.71 -4.81
CA GLY A 170 -6.97 7.13 -4.59
C GLY A 170 -5.72 7.88 -4.14
N THR A 171 -5.03 7.39 -3.11
CA THR A 171 -3.82 8.02 -2.57
C THR A 171 -2.73 8.16 -3.64
N LEU A 172 -2.45 7.10 -4.39
CA LEU A 172 -1.40 7.15 -5.42
C LEU A 172 -1.79 8.04 -6.60
N THR A 173 -3.08 8.12 -6.95
CA THR A 173 -3.57 9.07 -7.97
C THR A 173 -3.37 10.51 -7.52
N GLU A 174 -3.69 10.83 -6.27
CA GLU A 174 -3.52 12.16 -5.70
C GLU A 174 -2.05 12.58 -5.57
N TRP A 175 -1.12 11.66 -5.64
CA TRP A 175 0.31 11.96 -5.62
C TRP A 175 0.95 12.09 -7.00
N LEU A 176 0.24 11.75 -8.07
CA LEU A 176 0.75 11.93 -9.43
C LEU A 176 0.92 13.41 -9.76
N ASP A 177 2.06 13.75 -10.33
CA ASP A 177 2.31 15.08 -10.89
C ASP A 177 1.41 15.32 -12.11
N ALA A 178 0.42 16.17 -11.95
CA ALA A 178 -0.56 16.47 -12.98
C ALA A 178 0.04 17.16 -14.22
N SER A 179 1.20 17.78 -14.08
CA SER A 179 1.85 18.52 -15.16
C SER A 179 2.46 17.62 -16.25
N ILE A 180 2.75 16.37 -15.97
CA ILE A 180 3.40 15.46 -16.94
C ILE A 180 2.40 15.07 -18.03
N LEU A 181 2.73 15.43 -19.28
CA LEU A 181 1.88 15.22 -20.44
C LEU A 181 2.22 13.94 -21.21
N ASP A 182 3.45 13.43 -21.07
CA ASP A 182 3.96 12.28 -21.81
C ASP A 182 4.80 11.39 -20.88
N GLU A 183 4.37 10.16 -20.66
CA GLU A 183 5.08 9.23 -19.76
C GLU A 183 6.44 8.77 -20.36
N ALA A 184 6.61 8.84 -21.69
CA ALA A 184 7.87 8.54 -22.35
C ALA A 184 8.87 9.71 -22.30
N ASP A 185 8.37 10.92 -22.05
CA ASP A 185 9.20 12.14 -21.92
C ASP A 185 8.66 13.01 -20.78
N PRO A 186 9.04 12.77 -19.53
CA PRO A 186 8.55 13.50 -18.36
C PRO A 186 8.99 14.97 -18.31
N THR A 187 9.79 15.42 -19.27
CA THR A 187 10.15 16.85 -19.42
C THR A 187 9.07 17.64 -20.15
N LYS A 188 8.16 16.96 -20.85
CA LYS A 188 6.97 17.59 -21.45
C LYS A 188 5.93 17.84 -20.37
N ARG A 189 5.85 19.06 -19.90
CA ARG A 189 5.03 19.46 -18.78
C ARG A 189 4.08 20.60 -19.15
N ASP A 190 2.90 20.59 -18.55
CA ASP A 190 2.01 21.75 -18.53
C ASP A 190 2.54 22.73 -17.47
N PRO A 191 3.02 23.93 -17.86
CA PRO A 191 3.61 24.87 -16.93
C PRO A 191 2.60 25.44 -15.93
N GLU A 192 1.31 25.42 -16.24
CA GLU A 192 0.25 25.89 -15.33
C GLU A 192 -0.15 24.87 -14.27
N LEU A 193 0.22 23.59 -14.47
CA LEU A 193 0.01 22.50 -13.53
C LEU A 193 1.28 22.07 -12.80
N ASP A 194 2.44 22.60 -13.15
CA ASP A 194 3.70 22.25 -12.48
C ASP A 194 3.81 22.99 -11.14
N LEU A 195 3.50 22.29 -10.04
CA LEU A 195 3.54 22.85 -8.69
C LEU A 195 4.92 23.34 -8.26
N TYR A 196 5.98 22.87 -8.90
CA TYR A 196 7.37 23.17 -8.56
C TYR A 196 8.01 24.17 -9.50
N ASN A 197 7.28 24.62 -10.53
CA ASN A 197 7.72 25.68 -11.41
C ASN A 197 7.50 27.06 -10.75
N PRO A 198 8.54 27.83 -10.45
CA PRO A 198 8.39 29.15 -9.83
C PRO A 198 7.64 30.16 -10.71
N ASP A 199 7.61 29.93 -12.04
CA ASP A 199 6.91 30.78 -13.00
C ASP A 199 5.45 30.35 -13.22
N ASN A 200 4.95 29.33 -12.51
CA ASN A 200 3.56 28.91 -12.58
C ASN A 200 2.66 30.05 -12.06
N PRO A 201 1.67 30.52 -12.85
CA PRO A 201 0.75 31.56 -12.39
C PRO A 201 -0.13 31.15 -11.20
N ASN A 202 -0.26 29.84 -10.96
CA ASN A 202 -1.02 29.28 -9.85
C ASN A 202 -0.08 28.93 -8.70
N GLN A 203 0.19 29.91 -7.84
CA GLN A 203 1.01 29.74 -6.64
C GLN A 203 0.13 29.56 -5.39
N PRO A 204 0.63 28.87 -4.33
CA PRO A 204 -0.10 28.75 -3.08
C PRO A 204 -0.27 30.14 -2.37
N PRO A 205 -1.38 30.37 -1.64
CA PRO A 205 -2.49 29.45 -1.44
C PRO A 205 -3.31 29.21 -2.71
N TYR A 206 -3.61 27.94 -2.97
CA TYR A 206 -4.29 27.56 -4.21
C TYR A 206 -5.80 27.85 -4.15
N THR A 207 -6.36 28.29 -5.29
CA THR A 207 -7.81 28.45 -5.43
C THR A 207 -8.50 27.09 -5.59
N GLU A 208 -9.77 27.00 -5.20
CA GLU A 208 -10.57 25.79 -5.39
C GLU A 208 -10.69 25.38 -6.87
N GLU A 209 -10.74 26.36 -7.77
CA GLU A 209 -10.77 26.13 -9.22
C GLU A 209 -9.48 25.44 -9.68
N PHE A 210 -8.32 25.95 -9.25
CA PHE A 210 -7.05 25.32 -9.55
C PHE A 210 -6.96 23.91 -8.95
N LEU A 211 -7.33 23.72 -7.69
CA LEU A 211 -7.31 22.40 -7.04
C LEU A 211 -8.20 21.40 -7.77
N SER A 212 -9.39 21.82 -8.19
CA SER A 212 -10.30 20.98 -8.97
C SER A 212 -9.69 20.58 -10.32
N ARG A 213 -9.12 21.55 -11.06
CA ARG A 213 -8.41 21.30 -12.32
C ARG A 213 -7.21 20.36 -12.13
N TYR A 214 -6.44 20.59 -11.09
CA TYR A 214 -5.26 19.77 -10.77
C TYR A 214 -5.65 18.32 -10.47
N ARG A 215 -6.66 18.12 -9.61
CA ARG A 215 -7.19 16.78 -9.29
C ARG A 215 -7.73 16.08 -10.53
N GLN A 216 -8.45 16.76 -11.40
CA GLN A 216 -8.93 16.18 -12.64
C GLN A 216 -7.77 15.75 -13.55
N ALA A 217 -6.73 16.56 -13.68
CA ALA A 217 -5.55 16.24 -14.46
C ALA A 217 -4.76 15.02 -13.89
N GLN A 218 -4.71 14.86 -12.55
CA GLN A 218 -4.16 13.66 -11.91
C GLN A 218 -4.96 12.41 -12.27
N ILE A 219 -6.29 12.50 -12.23
CA ILE A 219 -7.19 11.40 -12.62
C ILE A 219 -7.00 11.05 -14.09
N ASP A 220 -6.92 12.04 -14.96
CA ASP A 220 -6.73 11.82 -16.40
C ASP A 220 -5.37 11.22 -16.71
N ARG A 221 -4.32 11.63 -16.00
CA ARG A 221 -3.00 11.01 -16.08
C ARG A 221 -3.04 9.54 -15.65
N ASN A 222 -3.66 9.24 -14.50
CA ASN A 222 -3.84 7.86 -14.03
C ASN A 222 -4.56 7.01 -15.10
N ARG A 223 -5.62 7.53 -15.69
CA ARG A 223 -6.39 6.83 -16.74
C ARG A 223 -5.56 6.58 -18.00
N ARG A 224 -4.73 7.53 -18.43
CA ARG A 224 -3.82 7.33 -19.57
C ARG A 224 -2.85 6.17 -19.31
N ILE A 225 -2.21 6.18 -18.15
CA ILE A 225 -1.28 5.09 -17.76
C ILE A 225 -2.03 3.76 -17.70
N THR A 226 -3.21 3.73 -17.09
CA THR A 226 -4.03 2.52 -16.96
C THR A 226 -4.47 1.97 -18.33
N ALA A 227 -4.83 2.83 -19.27
CA ALA A 227 -5.17 2.42 -20.64
C ALA A 227 -3.97 1.78 -21.33
N TRP A 228 -2.81 2.45 -21.29
CA TRP A 228 -1.57 1.93 -21.83
C TRP A 228 -1.17 0.57 -21.23
N VAL A 229 -1.32 0.40 -19.90
CA VAL A 229 -1.05 -0.88 -19.22
C VAL A 229 -1.96 -1.99 -19.74
N ARG A 230 -3.25 -1.71 -19.90
CA ARG A 230 -4.22 -2.69 -20.44
C ARG A 230 -3.90 -3.08 -21.87
N ASP A 231 -3.52 -2.11 -22.71
CA ASP A 231 -3.13 -2.37 -24.09
C ASP A 231 -1.87 -3.27 -24.13
N LYS A 232 -0.88 -3.01 -23.29
CA LYS A 232 0.33 -3.85 -23.17
C LYS A 232 0.03 -5.27 -22.74
N LEU A 233 -0.84 -5.46 -21.76
CA LEU A 233 -1.27 -6.81 -21.34
C LEU A 233 -2.02 -7.52 -22.47
N ALA A 234 -2.85 -6.81 -23.23
CA ALA A 234 -3.55 -7.37 -24.39
C ALA A 234 -2.56 -7.76 -25.51
N GLU A 235 -1.54 -6.94 -25.80
CA GLU A 235 -0.47 -7.25 -26.74
C GLU A 235 0.29 -8.53 -26.34
N LEU A 236 0.70 -8.65 -25.07
CA LEU A 236 1.39 -9.84 -24.56
C LEU A 236 0.52 -11.09 -24.71
N LYS A 237 -0.77 -10.99 -24.36
CA LYS A 237 -1.72 -12.10 -24.51
C LYS A 237 -1.88 -12.51 -25.98
N ALA A 238 -2.01 -11.54 -26.88
CA ALA A 238 -2.13 -11.80 -28.33
C ALA A 238 -0.86 -12.42 -28.93
N ALA A 239 0.31 -12.11 -28.37
CA ALA A 239 1.59 -12.71 -28.73
C ALA A 239 1.82 -14.12 -28.14
N GLY A 240 0.86 -14.70 -27.46
CA GLY A 240 0.99 -16.02 -26.81
C GLY A 240 1.87 -16.00 -25.55
N ARG A 241 2.04 -14.85 -24.93
CA ARG A 241 2.88 -14.59 -23.74
C ARG A 241 2.07 -14.03 -22.57
N PRO A 242 0.95 -14.67 -22.18
CA PRO A 242 0.03 -14.11 -21.19
C PRO A 242 0.64 -13.98 -19.81
N ASP A 243 1.69 -14.78 -19.48
CA ASP A 243 2.33 -14.78 -18.16
C ASP A 243 3.53 -13.83 -18.09
N ASP A 244 3.92 -13.23 -19.21
CA ASP A 244 5.02 -12.27 -19.23
C ASP A 244 4.65 -10.98 -18.51
N GLU A 245 5.66 -10.38 -17.89
CA GLU A 245 5.55 -9.12 -17.17
C GLU A 245 6.47 -8.06 -17.78
N PHE A 246 6.09 -6.81 -17.66
CA PHE A 246 6.85 -5.66 -18.11
C PHE A 246 6.92 -4.63 -17.01
N CYS A 247 8.13 -4.16 -16.69
CA CYS A 247 8.35 -3.09 -15.71
C CYS A 247 8.47 -1.75 -16.42
N PHE A 248 7.83 -0.73 -15.86
CA PHE A 248 7.90 0.64 -16.36
C PHE A 248 8.05 1.64 -15.20
N VAL A 249 8.38 2.87 -15.53
CA VAL A 249 8.61 3.96 -14.57
C VAL A 249 7.47 4.96 -14.68
N VAL A 250 6.91 5.33 -13.55
CA VAL A 250 5.99 6.46 -13.40
C VAL A 250 6.74 7.59 -12.71
N HIS A 251 7.00 8.67 -13.45
CA HIS A 251 7.71 9.84 -12.95
C HIS A 251 6.76 10.77 -12.17
N GLY A 252 7.32 11.62 -11.29
CA GLY A 252 6.56 12.61 -10.55
C GLY A 252 5.44 11.99 -9.71
N THR A 253 5.80 11.30 -8.64
CA THR A 253 4.85 10.57 -7.77
C THR A 253 4.73 11.16 -6.37
N MET A 254 5.12 12.44 -6.20
CA MET A 254 5.02 13.18 -4.94
C MET A 254 4.62 14.64 -5.23
N ALA A 255 3.43 14.84 -5.80
CA ALA A 255 2.97 16.16 -6.24
C ALA A 255 1.53 16.45 -5.75
N ASP A 256 1.34 16.46 -4.45
CA ASP A 256 0.08 16.86 -3.85
C ASP A 256 0.08 18.33 -3.50
N PRO A 257 -0.84 19.17 -4.04
CA PRO A 257 -0.90 20.61 -3.75
C PRO A 257 -1.04 20.92 -2.25
N ARG A 258 -1.66 20.03 -1.47
CA ARG A 258 -1.81 20.22 -0.01
C ARG A 258 -0.46 20.35 0.72
N TRP A 259 0.60 19.78 0.17
CA TRP A 259 1.92 19.85 0.80
C TRP A 259 2.62 21.20 0.63
N LEU A 260 2.21 21.99 -0.35
CA LEU A 260 2.80 23.29 -0.66
C LEU A 260 1.95 24.46 -0.18
N ASP A 261 0.67 24.22 0.11
CA ASP A 261 -0.25 25.27 0.52
C ASP A 261 -0.10 25.61 2.01
N PRO A 262 0.33 26.82 2.37
CA PRO A 262 0.51 27.23 3.75
C PRO A 262 -0.79 27.40 4.54
N THR A 263 -1.93 27.41 3.87
CA THR A 263 -3.25 27.55 4.51
C THR A 263 -3.87 26.22 4.90
N VAL A 264 -3.35 25.10 4.37
CA VAL A 264 -3.79 23.76 4.74
C VAL A 264 -3.28 23.42 6.13
N ASP A 265 -4.09 22.72 6.92
CA ASP A 265 -3.72 22.26 8.25
C ASP A 265 -2.36 21.54 8.23
N PRO A 266 -1.42 21.90 9.11
CA PRO A 266 -0.11 21.27 9.19
C PRO A 266 -0.15 19.76 9.35
N ASN A 267 -1.20 19.20 9.97
CA ASN A 267 -1.39 17.76 10.09
C ASN A 267 -1.72 17.08 8.76
N GLU A 268 -2.34 17.80 7.83
CA GLU A 268 -2.64 17.30 6.49
C GLU A 268 -1.48 17.45 5.53
N ARG A 269 -0.63 18.43 5.76
CA ARG A 269 0.52 18.72 4.91
C ARG A 269 1.85 18.28 5.50
N THR A 270 1.89 17.32 6.39
CA THR A 270 3.16 16.78 6.87
C THR A 270 3.88 16.09 5.70
N PRO A 271 4.63 16.85 4.91
CA PRO A 271 5.20 16.32 3.69
C PRO A 271 6.36 15.42 4.03
N GLY A 272 6.50 14.35 3.31
CA GLY A 272 7.74 13.65 3.24
C GLY A 272 8.26 13.05 4.54
N THR A 273 7.50 13.10 5.62
CA THR A 273 7.90 12.40 6.84
C THR A 273 7.97 10.89 6.64
N CYS A 274 7.29 10.38 5.63
CA CYS A 274 7.37 8.99 5.19
C CYS A 274 8.40 8.79 4.07
N TYR A 275 8.88 9.87 3.47
CA TYR A 275 9.78 9.87 2.33
C TYR A 275 10.93 10.83 2.61
N LEU A 276 12.09 10.46 2.28
CA LEU A 276 13.40 10.99 2.64
C LEU A 276 13.68 12.46 2.28
N GLY A 277 12.73 13.37 2.36
CA GLY A 277 13.04 14.79 2.12
C GLY A 277 11.84 15.67 1.83
N ASP A 278 12.12 16.90 1.56
CA ASP A 278 11.17 17.91 1.12
C ASP A 278 10.65 17.53 -0.30
N PRO A 279 9.33 17.32 -0.49
CA PRO A 279 8.76 17.01 -1.79
C PRO A 279 9.12 18.02 -2.88
N GLN A 280 9.25 19.29 -2.53
CA GLN A 280 9.67 20.32 -3.44
C GLN A 280 11.07 20.04 -4.00
N VAL A 281 12.02 19.68 -3.15
CA VAL A 281 13.38 19.35 -3.56
C VAL A 281 13.42 18.04 -4.37
N VAL A 282 12.66 17.04 -3.94
CA VAL A 282 12.65 15.73 -4.57
C VAL A 282 12.01 15.77 -5.96
N ASN A 283 10.97 16.55 -6.16
CA ASN A 283 10.27 16.66 -7.44
C ASN A 283 10.82 17.75 -8.38
N MET A 284 11.75 18.58 -7.94
CA MET A 284 12.35 19.62 -8.80
C MET A 284 13.19 19.08 -9.96
N SER A 285 13.59 17.81 -9.94
CA SER A 285 14.29 17.23 -11.08
C SER A 285 13.31 16.59 -12.08
N PRO A 286 13.64 16.53 -13.39
CA PRO A 286 12.82 15.81 -14.37
C PRO A 286 12.57 14.35 -14.02
N VAL A 287 13.46 13.75 -13.24
CA VAL A 287 13.33 12.38 -12.75
C VAL A 287 12.42 12.35 -11.52
N GLY A 288 12.49 13.38 -10.65
CA GLY A 288 11.69 13.51 -9.43
C GLY A 288 11.68 12.23 -8.59
N LEU A 289 10.70 12.10 -7.74
CA LEU A 289 10.38 10.82 -7.14
C LEU A 289 9.63 9.99 -8.19
N ALA A 290 10.29 8.94 -8.63
CA ALA A 290 9.73 8.02 -9.62
C ALA A 290 9.38 6.69 -8.95
N ARG A 291 8.39 6.00 -9.50
CA ARG A 291 7.93 4.72 -9.05
C ARG A 291 8.09 3.68 -10.15
N PHE A 292 8.67 2.55 -9.81
CA PHE A 292 8.63 1.38 -10.67
C PHE A 292 7.32 0.63 -10.47
N SER A 293 6.72 0.16 -11.56
CA SER A 293 5.56 -0.71 -11.50
C SER A 293 5.66 -1.80 -12.55
N THR A 294 5.13 -2.97 -12.23
CA THR A 294 4.79 -3.95 -13.25
C THR A 294 3.41 -3.64 -13.83
N LEU A 295 3.09 -4.21 -14.99
CA LEU A 295 1.76 -4.01 -15.60
C LEU A 295 0.64 -4.46 -14.65
N ARG A 296 0.79 -5.63 -14.04
CA ARG A 296 -0.20 -6.17 -13.10
C ARG A 296 -0.24 -5.41 -11.78
N GLY A 297 0.91 -5.00 -11.27
CA GLY A 297 1.01 -4.23 -10.03
C GLY A 297 0.45 -2.81 -10.13
N TRP A 298 0.25 -2.28 -11.35
CA TRP A 298 -0.40 -0.99 -11.58
C TRP A 298 -1.93 -1.10 -11.50
N LEU A 299 -2.52 -2.17 -12.03
CA LEU A 299 -3.97 -2.38 -12.06
C LEU A 299 -4.51 -2.78 -10.68
#